data_1bf54b835590eb73cda7b748330a9115
#
_entry.id   1bf54b835590eb73cda7b748330a9115
#
_cell.length_a   1.000
_cell.length_b   1.000
_cell.length_c   1.000
_cell.angle_alpha   90.00
_cell.angle_beta   90.00
_cell.angle_gamma   90.00
#
_symmetry.space_group_name_H-M   'P 1'
#
loop_
_entity.id
_entity.type
_entity.pdbx_description
1 polymer ?
#
loop_
_entity_poly.entity_id
_entity_poly.type
_entity_poly.pdbx_seq_one_letter_code
_entity_poly.pdbx_strand_id
1 'polypeptide(L)'
;MLQLVLVGAGLIASILAAGLFYAFSGPVMRGLAGVEAGIAVAAMRAINERITTPVFAFVFFGPALLPALGALTDWHSAAALPALAASLVYAGGTIAVTFRIHLPLNAALASGTGDAGATWAGFAPRWTLWNHVRTAASLLACLLLVAALARP
;
A
#
# COMPACT_ATOMS: atom_id res chain seq x y z
N MET A 1 -9.66 4.64 -25.70
CA MET A 1 -9.13 5.87 -25.05
C MET A 1 -9.39 5.87 -23.54
N LEU A 2 -10.63 5.81 -23.05
CA LEU A 2 -10.93 5.89 -21.60
C LEU A 2 -10.26 4.76 -20.81
N GLN A 3 -10.29 3.52 -21.30
CA GLN A 3 -9.59 2.39 -20.67
C GLN A 3 -8.10 2.67 -20.47
N LEU A 4 -7.42 3.15 -21.52
CA LEU A 4 -6.00 3.47 -21.48
C LEU A 4 -5.67 4.53 -20.42
N VAL A 5 -6.51 5.58 -20.32
CA VAL A 5 -6.34 6.63 -19.31
C VAL A 5 -6.52 6.08 -17.90
N LEU A 6 -7.56 5.27 -17.66
CA LEU A 6 -7.83 4.69 -16.34
C LEU A 6 -6.76 3.69 -15.92
N VAL A 7 -6.34 2.80 -16.81
CA VAL A 7 -5.28 1.83 -16.52
C VAL A 7 -3.93 2.54 -16.30
N GLY A 8 -3.62 3.56 -17.10
CA GLY A 8 -2.42 4.38 -16.92
C GLY A 8 -2.41 5.15 -15.59
N ALA A 9 -3.52 5.78 -15.23
CA ALA A 9 -3.66 6.45 -13.92
C ALA A 9 -3.54 5.45 -12.76
N GLY A 10 -4.12 4.25 -12.90
CA GLY A 10 -3.98 3.15 -11.95
C GLY A 10 -2.52 2.69 -11.80
N LEU A 11 -1.76 2.63 -12.90
CA LEU A 11 -0.34 2.30 -12.86
C LEU A 11 0.46 3.38 -12.11
N ILE A 12 0.22 4.65 -12.37
CA ILE A 12 0.88 5.75 -11.64
C ILE A 12 0.60 5.65 -10.13
N ALA A 13 -0.66 5.46 -9.75
CA ALA A 13 -1.03 5.28 -8.35
C ALA A 13 -0.36 4.04 -7.73
N SER A 14 -0.25 2.92 -8.48
CA SER A 14 0.41 1.70 -8.03
C SER A 14 1.92 1.89 -7.81
N ILE A 15 2.59 2.63 -8.69
CA ILE A 15 4.03 2.94 -8.56
C ILE A 15 4.27 3.78 -7.30
N LEU A 16 3.44 4.80 -7.06
CA LEU A 16 3.53 5.64 -5.87
C LEU A 16 3.29 4.83 -4.59
N ALA A 17 2.28 3.95 -4.59
CA ALA A 17 1.98 3.06 -3.47
C ALA A 17 3.13 2.07 -3.21
N ALA A 18 3.67 1.43 -4.26
CA ALA A 18 4.79 0.51 -4.15
C ALA A 18 6.04 1.20 -3.58
N GLY A 19 6.34 2.41 -4.06
CA GLY A 19 7.45 3.23 -3.55
C GLY A 19 7.28 3.60 -2.08
N LEU A 20 6.09 4.03 -1.69
CA LEU A 20 5.77 4.35 -0.29
C LEU A 20 5.96 3.12 0.61
N PHE A 21 5.36 1.98 0.27
CA PHE A 21 5.46 0.78 1.09
C PHE A 21 6.88 0.21 1.10
N TYR A 22 7.62 0.29 0.00
CA TYR A 22 9.03 -0.08 -0.05
C TYR A 22 9.88 0.79 0.89
N ALA A 23 9.66 2.10 0.92
CA ALA A 23 10.36 2.99 1.83
C ALA A 23 10.17 2.57 3.29
N PHE A 24 8.95 2.19 3.68
CA PHE A 24 8.69 1.65 5.02
C PHE A 24 9.22 0.24 5.23
N SER A 25 9.20 -0.63 4.21
CA SER A 25 9.74 -1.98 4.28
C SER A 25 11.26 -2.03 4.50
N GLY A 26 11.96 -0.99 4.07
CA GLY A 26 13.42 -0.90 4.09
C GLY A 26 13.92 0.21 5.02
N PRO A 27 14.26 1.38 4.47
CA PRO A 27 15.03 2.40 5.20
C PRO A 27 14.27 3.00 6.39
N VAL A 28 12.96 3.23 6.31
CA VAL A 28 12.22 3.90 7.40
C VAL A 28 12.16 3.02 8.65
N MET A 29 11.71 1.78 8.54
CA MET A 29 11.60 0.89 9.72
C MET A 29 12.98 0.52 10.28
N ARG A 30 14.02 0.41 9.45
CA ARG A 30 15.39 0.22 9.92
C ARG A 30 15.91 1.45 10.65
N GLY A 31 15.65 2.65 10.13
CA GLY A 31 16.01 3.91 10.81
C GLY A 31 15.33 4.04 12.17
N LEU A 32 14.02 3.71 12.25
CA LEU A 32 13.27 3.73 13.50
C LEU A 32 13.76 2.65 14.50
N ALA A 33 14.23 1.52 14.03
CA ALA A 33 14.83 0.50 14.89
C ALA A 33 16.21 0.90 15.47
N GLY A 34 16.86 1.88 14.86
CA GLY A 34 18.18 2.39 15.31
C GLY A 34 18.11 3.54 16.33
N VAL A 35 16.91 4.01 16.68
CA VAL A 35 16.74 5.08 17.66
C VAL A 35 16.09 4.56 18.96
N GLU A 36 16.05 5.38 20.00
CA GLU A 36 15.35 5.04 21.24
C GLU A 36 13.89 4.69 20.96
N ALA A 37 13.37 3.67 21.63
CA ALA A 37 12.02 3.15 21.39
C ALA A 37 10.92 4.22 21.57
N GLY A 38 11.06 5.12 22.53
CA GLY A 38 10.14 6.24 22.73
C GLY A 38 10.08 7.17 21.51
N ILE A 39 11.23 7.45 20.89
CA ILE A 39 11.32 8.25 19.67
C ILE A 39 10.68 7.51 18.49
N ALA A 40 10.95 6.21 18.34
CA ALA A 40 10.37 5.39 17.27
C ALA A 40 8.84 5.33 17.36
N VAL A 41 8.30 5.09 18.55
CA VAL A 41 6.85 5.09 18.82
C VAL A 41 6.23 6.46 18.51
N ALA A 42 6.82 7.55 18.99
CA ALA A 42 6.31 8.90 18.76
C ALA A 42 6.33 9.26 17.27
N ALA A 43 7.41 8.95 16.55
CA ALA A 43 7.53 9.19 15.12
C ALA A 43 6.48 8.40 14.33
N MET A 44 6.29 7.10 14.62
CA MET A 44 5.33 6.27 13.91
C MET A 44 3.87 6.70 14.19
N ARG A 45 3.55 7.14 15.41
CA ARG A 45 2.25 7.75 15.73
C ARG A 45 2.00 9.01 14.89
N ALA A 46 2.97 9.92 14.84
CA ALA A 46 2.86 11.16 14.08
C ALA A 46 2.70 10.90 12.57
N ILE A 47 3.39 9.89 12.01
CA ILE A 47 3.23 9.48 10.62
C ILE A 47 1.81 8.95 10.37
N ASN A 48 1.32 8.06 11.23
CA ASN A 48 -0.02 7.47 11.07
C ASN A 48 -1.15 8.52 11.15
N GLU A 49 -0.99 9.54 11.99
CA GLU A 49 -1.95 10.65 12.11
C GLU A 49 -1.99 11.53 10.86
N ARG A 50 -0.84 11.76 10.23
CA ARG A 50 -0.69 12.74 9.16
C ARG A 50 -0.74 12.18 7.75
N ILE A 51 -0.66 10.86 7.59
CA ILE A 51 -0.62 10.24 6.26
C ILE A 51 -1.96 10.37 5.53
N THR A 52 -3.09 10.48 6.24
CA THR A 52 -4.43 10.49 5.66
C THR A 52 -4.73 11.84 5.00
N THR A 53 -4.38 11.94 3.72
CA THR A 53 -4.60 13.12 2.87
C THR A 53 -5.38 12.71 1.62
N PRO A 54 -6.00 13.65 0.88
CA PRO A 54 -6.64 13.35 -0.41
C PRO A 54 -5.69 12.71 -1.42
N VAL A 55 -4.42 13.15 -1.44
CA VAL A 55 -3.39 12.56 -2.30
C VAL A 55 -3.11 11.11 -1.89
N PHE A 56 -2.99 10.85 -0.59
CA PHE A 56 -2.84 9.49 -0.10
C PHE A 56 -4.05 8.61 -0.45
N ALA A 57 -5.28 9.14 -0.36
CA ALA A 57 -6.47 8.40 -0.76
C ALA A 57 -6.42 7.97 -2.23
N PHE A 58 -5.97 8.85 -3.14
CA PHE A 58 -5.74 8.48 -4.54
C PHE A 58 -4.67 7.40 -4.68
N VAL A 59 -3.52 7.55 -4.01
CA VAL A 59 -2.42 6.58 -4.05
C VAL A 59 -2.84 5.22 -3.46
N PHE A 60 -3.68 5.23 -2.43
CA PHE A 60 -4.09 4.02 -1.72
C PHE A 60 -5.26 3.27 -2.39
N PHE A 61 -6.27 3.96 -2.88
CA PHE A 61 -7.44 3.34 -3.50
C PHE A 61 -7.37 3.27 -5.03
N GLY A 62 -6.65 4.20 -5.65
CA GLY A 62 -6.50 4.28 -7.11
C GLY A 62 -6.05 2.98 -7.76
N PRO A 63 -5.04 2.27 -7.23
CA PRO A 63 -4.57 1.01 -7.81
C PRO A 63 -5.62 -0.12 -7.86
N ALA A 64 -6.59 -0.10 -6.96
CA ALA A 64 -7.68 -1.08 -6.98
C ALA A 64 -8.84 -0.63 -7.87
N LEU A 65 -9.19 0.66 -7.84
CA LEU A 65 -10.41 1.16 -8.47
C LEU A 65 -10.22 1.48 -9.95
N LEU A 66 -9.15 2.21 -10.30
CA LEU A 66 -8.97 2.73 -11.65
C LEU A 66 -8.79 1.64 -12.71
N PRO A 67 -7.93 0.60 -12.50
CA PRO A 67 -7.80 -0.46 -13.49
C PRO A 67 -9.07 -1.33 -13.59
N ALA A 68 -9.78 -1.56 -12.48
CA ALA A 68 -11.06 -2.26 -12.51
C ALA A 68 -12.10 -1.51 -13.34
N LEU A 69 -12.23 -0.19 -13.12
CA LEU A 69 -13.10 0.66 -13.94
C LEU A 69 -12.65 0.67 -15.41
N GLY A 70 -11.35 0.72 -15.67
CA GLY A 70 -10.79 0.62 -17.02
C GLY A 70 -11.18 -0.68 -17.71
N ALA A 71 -11.07 -1.82 -17.01
CA ALA A 71 -11.48 -3.14 -17.54
C ALA A 71 -12.97 -3.18 -17.90
N LEU A 72 -13.82 -2.51 -17.12
CA LEU A 72 -15.27 -2.45 -17.39
C LEU A 72 -15.63 -1.58 -18.60
N THR A 73 -14.81 -0.60 -18.98
CA THR A 73 -15.09 0.26 -20.15
C THR A 73 -14.90 -0.45 -21.48
N ASP A 74 -14.10 -1.52 -21.50
CA ASP A 74 -13.89 -2.38 -22.66
C ASP A 74 -13.49 -3.80 -22.21
N TRP A 75 -14.50 -4.55 -21.79
CA TRP A 75 -14.31 -5.90 -21.21
C TRP A 75 -13.72 -6.92 -22.18
N HIS A 76 -13.94 -6.74 -23.49
CA HIS A 76 -13.44 -7.64 -24.51
C HIS A 76 -12.01 -7.33 -24.97
N SER A 77 -11.42 -6.25 -24.49
CA SER A 77 -10.04 -5.89 -24.83
C SER A 77 -9.03 -6.86 -24.20
N ALA A 78 -7.89 -7.05 -24.85
CA ALA A 78 -6.79 -7.85 -24.31
C ALA A 78 -6.22 -7.29 -22.99
N ALA A 79 -6.47 -6.00 -22.71
CA ALA A 79 -6.02 -5.31 -21.49
C ALA A 79 -6.95 -5.56 -20.28
N ALA A 80 -8.22 -5.95 -20.50
CA ALA A 80 -9.22 -6.03 -19.42
C ALA A 80 -8.83 -7.03 -18.32
N LEU A 81 -8.48 -8.25 -18.70
CA LEU A 81 -8.13 -9.30 -17.72
C LEU A 81 -6.91 -8.97 -16.87
N PRO A 82 -5.75 -8.55 -17.42
CA PRO A 82 -4.61 -8.17 -16.59
C PRO A 82 -4.87 -6.91 -15.75
N ALA A 83 -5.67 -5.96 -16.21
CA ALA A 83 -6.07 -4.80 -15.41
C ALA A 83 -6.93 -5.20 -14.20
N LEU A 84 -7.91 -6.08 -14.39
CA LEU A 84 -8.71 -6.63 -13.30
C LEU A 84 -7.88 -7.46 -12.33
N ALA A 85 -6.98 -8.30 -12.82
CA ALA A 85 -6.07 -9.08 -12.00
C ALA A 85 -5.19 -8.18 -11.12
N ALA A 86 -4.66 -7.08 -11.66
CA ALA A 86 -3.91 -6.09 -10.91
C ALA A 86 -4.74 -5.48 -9.76
N SER A 87 -5.99 -5.09 -10.05
CA SER A 87 -6.92 -4.56 -9.05
C SER A 87 -7.19 -5.55 -7.93
N LEU A 88 -7.42 -6.82 -8.24
CA LEU A 88 -7.69 -7.87 -7.25
C LEU A 88 -6.46 -8.20 -6.40
N VAL A 89 -5.28 -8.29 -7.01
CA VAL A 89 -4.02 -8.49 -6.28
C VAL A 89 -3.76 -7.36 -5.32
N TYR A 90 -3.95 -6.12 -5.75
CA TYR A 90 -3.75 -4.96 -4.89
C TYR A 90 -4.82 -4.88 -3.78
N ALA A 91 -6.08 -5.13 -4.11
CA ALA A 91 -7.16 -5.13 -3.12
C ALA A 91 -6.93 -6.19 -2.02
N GLY A 92 -6.55 -7.40 -2.38
CA GLY A 92 -6.26 -8.49 -1.43
C GLY A 92 -4.97 -8.28 -0.65
N GLY A 93 -3.87 -7.99 -1.34
CA GLY A 93 -2.53 -7.89 -0.74
C GLY A 93 -2.22 -6.55 -0.08
N THR A 94 -2.92 -5.47 -0.44
CA THR A 94 -2.67 -4.15 0.11
C THR A 94 -3.84 -3.63 0.94
N ILE A 95 -5.04 -3.51 0.35
CA ILE A 95 -6.19 -2.90 1.06
C ILE A 95 -6.65 -3.82 2.19
N ALA A 96 -6.93 -5.10 1.93
CA ALA A 96 -7.39 -6.03 2.96
C ALA A 96 -6.36 -6.20 4.09
N VAL A 97 -5.07 -6.28 3.76
CA VAL A 97 -3.97 -6.33 4.75
C VAL A 97 -3.93 -5.06 5.59
N THR A 98 -4.14 -3.88 4.98
CA THR A 98 -4.19 -2.62 5.73
C THR A 98 -5.33 -2.62 6.73
N PHE A 99 -6.55 -2.94 6.31
CA PHE A 99 -7.71 -2.90 7.20
C PHE A 99 -7.67 -3.97 8.30
N ARG A 100 -7.20 -5.18 7.99
CA ARG A 100 -7.21 -6.31 8.95
C ARG A 100 -6.02 -6.33 9.89
N ILE A 101 -4.89 -5.74 9.49
CA ILE A 101 -3.63 -5.88 10.22
C ILE A 101 -3.04 -4.53 10.60
N HIS A 102 -2.82 -3.64 9.64
CA HIS A 102 -2.13 -2.37 9.93
C HIS A 102 -2.98 -1.42 10.75
N LEU A 103 -4.28 -1.25 10.44
CA LEU A 103 -5.13 -0.37 11.22
C LEU A 103 -5.27 -0.82 12.68
N PRO A 104 -5.53 -2.11 13.02
CA PRO A 104 -5.51 -2.57 14.42
C PRO A 104 -4.16 -2.37 15.11
N LEU A 105 -3.03 -2.66 14.42
CA LEU A 105 -1.69 -2.44 14.98
C LEU A 105 -1.44 -0.95 15.24
N ASN A 106 -1.79 -0.08 14.30
CA ASN A 106 -1.64 1.36 14.45
C ASN A 106 -2.51 1.91 15.58
N ALA A 107 -3.75 1.41 15.74
CA ALA A 107 -4.63 1.77 16.84
C ALA A 107 -4.05 1.32 18.20
N ALA A 108 -3.52 0.11 18.30
CA ALA A 108 -2.87 -0.38 19.50
C ALA A 108 -1.61 0.45 19.83
N LEU A 109 -0.81 0.82 18.80
CA LEU A 109 0.32 1.71 18.98
C LEU A 109 -0.12 3.09 19.51
N ALA A 110 -1.20 3.65 18.96
CA ALA A 110 -1.71 4.98 19.35
C ALA A 110 -2.19 5.02 20.80
N SER A 111 -2.90 4.00 21.26
CA SER A 111 -3.49 3.89 22.60
C SER A 111 -2.51 3.38 23.68
N GLY A 112 -1.37 2.81 23.30
CA GLY A 112 -0.40 2.24 24.23
C GLY A 112 0.19 3.29 25.17
N THR A 113 0.02 3.11 26.50
CA THR A 113 0.55 4.00 27.55
C THR A 113 1.65 3.32 28.39
N GLY A 114 2.03 2.10 28.02
CA GLY A 114 3.02 1.30 28.74
C GLY A 114 4.47 1.61 28.34
N ASP A 115 5.36 0.69 28.69
CA ASP A 115 6.77 0.77 28.31
C ASP A 115 6.95 0.86 26.78
N ALA A 116 7.69 1.86 26.35
CA ALA A 116 7.91 2.14 24.93
C ALA A 116 8.72 1.02 24.26
N GLY A 117 9.65 0.38 24.96
CA GLY A 117 10.45 -0.73 24.46
C GLY A 117 9.57 -1.94 24.15
N ALA A 118 8.73 -2.35 25.10
CA ALA A 118 7.78 -3.45 24.92
C ALA A 118 6.75 -3.13 23.82
N THR A 119 6.24 -1.89 23.78
CA THR A 119 5.30 -1.42 22.74
C THR A 119 5.91 -1.53 21.35
N TRP A 120 7.13 -1.03 21.16
CA TRP A 120 7.83 -1.08 19.88
C TRP A 120 8.19 -2.50 19.46
N ALA A 121 8.69 -3.31 20.39
CA ALA A 121 9.04 -4.73 20.13
C ALA A 121 7.82 -5.56 19.70
N GLY A 122 6.64 -5.30 20.26
CA GLY A 122 5.40 -5.97 19.85
C GLY A 122 4.83 -5.47 18.52
N PHE A 123 5.07 -4.21 18.16
CA PHE A 123 4.54 -3.56 16.96
C PHE A 123 5.40 -3.79 15.71
N ALA A 124 6.68 -3.41 15.78
CA ALA A 124 7.52 -3.22 14.60
C ALA A 124 7.74 -4.47 13.75
N PRO A 125 8.03 -5.67 14.31
CA PRO A 125 8.27 -6.86 13.50
C PRO A 125 7.03 -7.27 12.71
N ARG A 126 5.87 -7.27 13.34
CA ARG A 126 4.61 -7.69 12.72
C ARG A 126 4.15 -6.67 11.68
N TRP A 127 4.25 -5.38 11.98
CA TRP A 127 3.92 -4.31 11.06
C TRP A 127 4.80 -4.38 9.80
N THR A 128 6.12 -4.54 9.97
CA THR A 128 7.08 -4.61 8.87
C THR A 128 6.86 -5.84 7.99
N LEU A 129 6.63 -7.02 8.59
CA LEU A 129 6.34 -8.23 7.84
C LEU A 129 5.15 -8.05 6.89
N TRP A 130 4.04 -7.54 7.40
CA TRP A 130 2.85 -7.33 6.57
C TRP A 130 2.99 -6.16 5.60
N ASN A 131 3.86 -5.20 5.90
CA ASN A 131 4.22 -4.16 4.94
C ASN A 131 5.02 -4.72 3.75
N HIS A 132 5.87 -5.74 3.94
CA HIS A 132 6.50 -6.45 2.83
C HIS A 132 5.45 -7.11 1.91
N VAL A 133 4.38 -7.67 2.46
CA VAL A 133 3.26 -8.22 1.67
C VAL A 133 2.60 -7.11 0.83
N ARG A 134 2.32 -5.93 1.43
CA ARG A 134 1.78 -4.77 0.68
C ARG A 134 2.72 -4.32 -0.44
N THR A 135 4.02 -4.27 -0.16
CA THR A 135 5.04 -3.91 -1.17
C THR A 135 5.02 -4.89 -2.34
N ALA A 136 5.07 -6.19 -2.05
CA ALA A 136 5.07 -7.23 -3.07
C ALA A 136 3.79 -7.22 -3.92
N ALA A 137 2.63 -7.08 -3.28
CA ALA A 137 1.34 -6.98 -3.98
C ALA A 137 1.26 -5.73 -4.87
N SER A 138 1.75 -4.59 -4.39
CA SER A 138 1.78 -3.35 -5.18
C SER A 138 2.71 -3.46 -6.39
N LEU A 139 3.89 -4.07 -6.23
CA LEU A 139 4.82 -4.31 -7.33
C LEU A 139 4.23 -5.29 -8.36
N LEU A 140 3.58 -6.37 -7.91
CA LEU A 140 2.92 -7.31 -8.81
C LEU A 140 1.77 -6.63 -9.57
N ALA A 141 0.99 -5.77 -8.92
CA ALA A 141 -0.02 -4.97 -9.59
C ALA A 141 0.58 -4.06 -10.66
N CYS A 142 1.71 -3.39 -10.39
CA CYS A 142 2.44 -2.61 -11.41
C CYS A 142 2.80 -3.46 -12.63
N LEU A 143 3.37 -4.65 -12.44
CA LEU A 143 3.77 -5.54 -13.54
C LEU A 143 2.57 -5.97 -14.39
N LEU A 144 1.44 -6.30 -13.75
CA LEU A 144 0.20 -6.65 -14.44
C LEU A 144 -0.37 -5.46 -15.23
N LEU A 145 -0.27 -4.24 -14.70
CA LEU A 145 -0.72 -3.03 -15.41
C LEU A 145 0.19 -2.66 -16.58
N VAL A 146 1.50 -2.85 -16.46
CA VAL A 146 2.43 -2.73 -17.59
C VAL A 146 2.06 -3.74 -18.68
N ALA A 147 1.78 -5.00 -18.31
CA ALA A 147 1.35 -6.03 -19.24
C ALA A 147 -0.02 -5.69 -19.89
N ALA A 148 -0.93 -5.04 -19.15
CA ALA A 148 -2.20 -4.55 -19.71
C ALA A 148 -1.98 -3.48 -20.77
N LEU A 149 -1.11 -2.49 -20.50
CA LEU A 149 -0.81 -1.37 -21.40
C LEU A 149 0.01 -1.78 -22.63
N ALA A 150 0.77 -2.87 -22.56
CA ALA A 150 1.56 -3.40 -23.67
C ALA A 150 0.73 -4.23 -24.69
N ARG A 151 -0.55 -4.47 -24.39
CA ARG A 151 -1.44 -5.23 -25.30
C ARG A 151 -2.22 -4.28 -26.20
N PRO A 152 -2.15 -4.49 -27.52
CA PRO A 152 -2.88 -3.65 -28.48
C PRO A 152 -4.40 -3.86 -28.39
#